data_2c2ea390a5219d0ff794072e7767ef5b
#
_entry.id   2c2ea390a5219d0ff794072e7767ef5b
#
_cell.length_a   1.000
_cell.length_b   1.000
_cell.length_c   1.000
_cell.angle_alpha   90.00
_cell.angle_beta   90.00
_cell.angle_gamma   90.00
#
_symmetry.space_group_name_H-M   'P 1'
#
loop_
_entity.id
_entity.type
_entity.pdbx_description
1 polymer ?
#
loop_
_entity_poly.entity_id
_entity_poly.type
_entity_poly.pdbx_seq_one_letter_code
_entity_poly.pdbx_strand_id
1 'polypeptide(L)'
;MKLLITSIALLASVGGAMAQKTVLPEVKVRGQYNANPMQLQELSMDILVMGQTAVTTMEMTFYNPNDRVMEGEFEFPLSNGQEVSRFALDIDGKLREGVVVDKALGRQAFEDIARRNVDPGLLEKTEGNNFRARVYPMPAQGVRRILIAFEQELSQKDGRDFYFLPIASGVKLKHFKLRTEVVSRMVKADIENTLQLNFGQSRNSYISEVKKDNYTLDQNIGLTFPKIDKPQLLTATKGTDSYLYGNIALEKQTLKKKEKPKRIGILWDCSSSSQKRDFAKEFALLDAYFKEIKEVKVALTTFHIRSSAAIPFKVENGNWQELRQYLEKLMYDGATDPQAMLFPQESDEYFLFSDGIFNFRDKNFDFTRLIGQLHAPVNVVCSQLVANLDKLQYLAGATGGSFINLNTQEVSQAVKALQYQAFQVLDYKVKKGNVVNLYPQKGTLVGENFTFSGYLNSEDATLVVSLGYPNKVIVEKELTFSKNTAASDEEFALLRRVWAEKKIAQLRREGAESKAIDMVGRRYGIVTEGNSLIVLETVEDYVRYQITPPKELEQ
;
A
#
# COMPACT_ATOMS: atom_id res chain seq x y z
N MET A 1 -23.35 7.54 -45.41
CA MET A 1 -22.50 8.73 -45.16
C MET A 1 -23.12 9.55 -44.04
N LYS A 2 -22.51 9.67 -42.93
CA LYS A 2 -22.83 10.29 -41.60
C LYS A 2 -22.79 9.20 -40.52
N LEU A 3 -21.96 9.30 -39.71
CA LEU A 3 -21.28 9.96 -38.62
C LEU A 3 -20.86 8.89 -37.59
N LEU A 4 -19.60 8.67 -37.46
CA LEU A 4 -18.98 8.03 -36.33
C LEU A 4 -17.82 8.93 -35.89
N ILE A 5 -18.12 10.00 -35.14
CA ILE A 5 -17.16 10.79 -34.40
C ILE A 5 -17.92 11.28 -33.18
N THR A 6 -17.79 10.59 -32.06
CA THR A 6 -17.98 11.16 -30.69
C THR A 6 -17.76 10.06 -29.66
N SER A 7 -16.55 9.82 -29.24
CA SER A 7 -16.23 9.13 -27.99
C SER A 7 -14.75 9.32 -27.57
N ILE A 8 -14.10 10.44 -27.91
CA ILE A 8 -12.72 10.74 -27.46
C ILE A 8 -12.70 12.11 -26.76
N ALA A 9 -13.57 12.35 -25.81
CA ALA A 9 -13.60 13.63 -25.12
C ALA A 9 -14.00 13.53 -23.64
N LEU A 10 -13.55 12.48 -22.91
CA LEU A 10 -13.84 12.40 -21.47
C LEU A 10 -12.63 12.04 -20.58
N LEU A 11 -11.40 12.13 -21.11
CA LEU A 11 -10.18 11.89 -20.33
C LEU A 11 -9.35 13.17 -20.06
N ALA A 12 -9.84 14.34 -20.46
CA ALA A 12 -9.08 15.58 -20.40
C ALA A 12 -9.56 16.62 -19.38
N SER A 13 -10.37 16.25 -18.38
CA SER A 13 -10.85 17.22 -17.38
C SER A 13 -10.55 16.80 -15.93
N VAL A 14 -9.33 16.34 -15.65
CA VAL A 14 -8.75 16.38 -14.29
C VAL A 14 -7.53 17.28 -14.35
N GLY A 15 -7.74 18.51 -14.76
CA GLY A 15 -6.75 19.58 -14.73
C GLY A 15 -6.90 20.41 -13.45
N GLY A 16 -6.54 19.84 -12.32
CA GLY A 16 -6.24 20.56 -11.09
C GLY A 16 -4.86 20.08 -10.65
N ALA A 17 -3.79 20.75 -11.12
CA ALA A 17 -2.41 20.42 -10.78
C ALA A 17 -2.16 20.71 -9.30
N MET A 18 -2.50 19.75 -8.43
CA MET A 18 -1.80 19.54 -7.18
C MET A 18 -0.70 18.53 -7.49
N ALA A 19 0.55 18.87 -7.17
CA ALA A 19 1.71 18.00 -7.39
C ALA A 19 1.50 16.68 -6.66
N GLN A 20 0.98 15.68 -7.37
CA GLN A 20 0.85 14.32 -6.87
C GLN A 20 2.28 13.82 -6.65
N LYS A 21 2.67 13.54 -5.39
CA LYS A 21 4.00 13.02 -5.11
C LYS A 21 4.22 11.75 -5.92
N THR A 22 5.33 11.72 -6.64
CA THR A 22 5.76 10.54 -7.40
C THR A 22 6.31 9.47 -6.45
N VAL A 23 6.22 8.18 -6.86
CA VAL A 23 6.92 7.07 -6.18
C VAL A 23 8.42 7.05 -6.46
N LEU A 24 8.90 7.88 -7.38
CA LEU A 24 10.34 8.04 -7.59
C LEU A 24 10.98 8.60 -6.33
N PRO A 25 12.17 8.08 -5.93
CA PRO A 25 12.80 8.51 -4.69
C PRO A 25 13.27 9.96 -4.77
N GLU A 26 13.03 10.71 -3.72
CA GLU A 26 13.77 11.93 -3.46
C GLU A 26 15.17 11.54 -2.94
N VAL A 27 16.21 12.05 -3.59
CA VAL A 27 17.59 11.73 -3.21
C VAL A 27 18.20 12.92 -2.48
N LYS A 28 18.58 12.70 -1.23
CA LYS A 28 19.31 13.67 -0.40
C LYS A 28 20.75 13.23 -0.28
N VAL A 29 21.66 14.19 -0.30
CA VAL A 29 23.06 13.96 0.01
C VAL A 29 23.26 14.19 1.49
N ARG A 30 23.71 13.17 2.21
CA ARG A 30 23.86 13.25 3.66
C ARG A 30 25.06 14.10 4.06
N GLY A 31 24.83 15.04 4.98
CA GLY A 31 25.91 15.80 5.66
C GLY A 31 26.49 16.97 4.90
N GLN A 32 25.92 17.45 3.78
CA GLN A 32 26.46 18.54 2.99
C GLN A 32 25.40 19.46 2.40
N TYR A 33 25.35 20.70 2.89
CA TYR A 33 24.35 21.71 2.50
C TYR A 33 24.53 22.27 1.08
N ASN A 34 25.71 22.12 0.45
CA ASN A 34 26.04 22.72 -0.87
C ASN A 34 26.32 21.66 -1.96
N ALA A 35 25.88 20.42 -1.79
CA ALA A 35 26.08 19.42 -2.83
C ALA A 35 25.01 19.55 -3.93
N ASN A 36 25.43 19.35 -5.19
CA ASN A 36 24.48 19.19 -6.28
C ASN A 36 23.65 17.92 -6.09
N PRO A 37 22.34 17.95 -6.34
CA PRO A 37 21.50 16.77 -6.18
C PRO A 37 21.90 15.63 -7.12
N MET A 38 21.74 14.39 -6.65
CA MET A 38 21.90 13.21 -7.51
C MET A 38 20.86 13.24 -8.63
N GLN A 39 21.25 12.79 -9.82
CA GLN A 39 20.42 12.84 -11.02
C GLN A 39 20.01 11.41 -11.43
N LEU A 40 18.71 11.14 -11.50
CA LEU A 40 18.21 9.91 -12.11
C LEU A 40 18.42 10.01 -13.63
N GLN A 41 19.26 9.14 -14.19
CA GLN A 41 19.59 9.14 -15.63
C GLN A 41 18.89 8.03 -16.39
N GLU A 42 18.69 6.87 -15.75
CA GLU A 42 18.07 5.72 -16.40
C GLU A 42 17.05 5.07 -15.46
N LEU A 43 15.96 4.62 -16.06
CA LEU A 43 14.89 3.91 -15.35
C LEU A 43 14.43 2.72 -16.19
N SER A 44 14.65 1.51 -15.67
CA SER A 44 14.07 0.29 -16.21
C SER A 44 13.02 -0.24 -15.24
N MET A 45 11.83 -0.49 -15.76
CA MET A 45 10.71 -0.98 -14.96
C MET A 45 10.18 -2.29 -15.52
N ASP A 46 9.85 -3.21 -14.61
CA ASP A 46 9.12 -4.44 -14.90
C ASP A 46 7.89 -4.51 -14.00
N ILE A 47 6.71 -4.60 -14.62
CA ILE A 47 5.43 -4.69 -13.92
C ILE A 47 4.82 -6.05 -14.25
N LEU A 48 4.72 -6.92 -13.25
CA LEU A 48 4.06 -8.21 -13.34
C LEU A 48 2.71 -8.14 -12.65
N VAL A 49 1.63 -8.37 -13.39
CA VAL A 49 0.27 -8.44 -12.84
C VAL A 49 -0.23 -9.87 -12.86
N MET A 50 -0.65 -10.39 -11.70
CA MET A 50 -1.20 -11.73 -11.56
C MET A 50 -2.38 -11.72 -10.59
N GLY A 51 -3.57 -12.05 -11.09
CA GLY A 51 -4.80 -11.92 -10.31
C GLY A 51 -5.06 -10.47 -9.90
N GLN A 52 -5.23 -10.23 -8.60
CA GLN A 52 -5.43 -8.90 -8.00
C GLN A 52 -4.13 -8.30 -7.44
N THR A 53 -2.99 -8.86 -7.78
CA THR A 53 -1.70 -8.42 -7.25
C THR A 53 -0.78 -7.98 -8.39
N ALA A 54 -0.01 -6.93 -8.16
CA ALA A 54 1.04 -6.48 -9.06
C ALA A 54 2.38 -6.40 -8.32
N VAL A 55 3.45 -6.81 -8.99
CA VAL A 55 4.84 -6.58 -8.57
C VAL A 55 5.44 -5.54 -9.49
N THR A 56 5.97 -4.48 -8.93
CA THR A 56 6.69 -3.45 -9.67
C THR A 56 8.17 -3.53 -9.29
N THR A 57 9.02 -3.80 -10.26
CA THR A 57 10.48 -3.75 -10.11
C THR A 57 11.00 -2.51 -10.81
N MET A 58 11.76 -1.67 -10.11
CA MET A 58 12.38 -0.46 -10.63
C MET A 58 13.88 -0.56 -10.48
N GLU A 59 14.60 -0.59 -11.59
CA GLU A 59 16.05 -0.46 -11.65
C GLU A 59 16.39 0.96 -12.09
N MET A 60 17.11 1.68 -11.26
CA MET A 60 17.40 3.10 -11.37
C MET A 60 18.90 3.33 -11.40
N THR A 61 19.40 4.11 -12.38
CA THR A 61 20.80 4.55 -12.46
C THR A 61 20.87 6.03 -12.06
N PHE A 62 21.52 6.30 -10.94
CA PHE A 62 21.75 7.65 -10.43
C PHE A 62 23.17 8.10 -10.73
N TYR A 63 23.32 9.34 -11.17
CA TYR A 63 24.58 10.02 -11.40
C TYR A 63 24.90 11.00 -10.28
N ASN A 64 26.10 10.93 -9.73
CA ASN A 64 26.63 11.89 -8.79
C ASN A 64 27.38 13.00 -9.55
N PRO A 65 26.84 14.23 -9.67
CA PRO A 65 27.51 15.31 -10.40
C PRO A 65 28.63 15.99 -9.61
N ASN A 66 28.86 15.58 -8.36
CA ASN A 66 29.89 16.15 -7.50
C ASN A 66 31.26 15.50 -7.76
N ASP A 67 32.33 16.25 -7.47
CA ASP A 67 33.73 15.84 -7.65
C ASP A 67 34.27 14.94 -6.53
N ARG A 68 33.41 14.44 -5.67
CA ARG A 68 33.73 13.63 -4.50
C ARG A 68 32.73 12.50 -4.28
N VAL A 69 33.20 11.47 -3.59
CA VAL A 69 32.37 10.34 -3.15
C VAL A 69 31.38 10.83 -2.08
N MET A 70 30.14 10.38 -2.14
CA MET A 70 29.08 10.81 -1.25
C MET A 70 28.22 9.62 -0.76
N GLU A 71 27.47 9.84 0.32
CA GLU A 71 26.39 8.93 0.74
C GLU A 71 25.06 9.47 0.18
N GLY A 72 24.33 8.64 -0.53
CA GLY A 72 22.97 8.91 -0.99
C GLY A 72 21.93 8.39 0.00
N GLU A 73 20.99 9.25 0.39
CA GLU A 73 19.78 8.86 1.13
C GLU A 73 18.58 9.00 0.21
N PHE A 74 17.88 7.88 -0.02
CA PHE A 74 16.75 7.76 -0.94
C PHE A 74 15.48 7.56 -0.12
N GLU A 75 14.50 8.43 -0.27
CA GLU A 75 13.19 8.30 0.35
C GLU A 75 12.17 7.85 -0.69
N PHE A 76 11.57 6.69 -0.49
CA PHE A 76 10.53 6.11 -1.34
C PHE A 76 9.17 6.23 -0.64
N PRO A 77 8.32 7.18 -1.03
CA PRO A 77 6.96 7.26 -0.51
C PRO A 77 6.07 6.26 -1.25
N LEU A 78 5.85 5.10 -0.67
CA LEU A 78 4.97 4.08 -1.25
C LEU A 78 3.50 4.33 -0.85
N SER A 79 2.60 3.99 -1.76
CA SER A 79 1.16 4.07 -1.52
C SER A 79 0.69 2.97 -0.57
N ASN A 80 -0.55 3.08 -0.09
CA ASN A 80 -1.14 2.06 0.77
C ASN A 80 -1.17 0.70 0.10
N GLY A 81 -0.81 -0.32 0.87
CA GLY A 81 -0.76 -1.71 0.39
C GLY A 81 0.42 -2.00 -0.54
N GLN A 82 1.36 -1.07 -0.70
CA GLN A 82 2.65 -1.33 -1.35
C GLN A 82 3.69 -1.70 -0.30
N GLU A 83 4.24 -2.90 -0.39
CA GLU A 83 5.27 -3.40 0.53
C GLU A 83 6.55 -3.72 -0.27
N VAL A 84 7.71 -3.28 0.25
CA VAL A 84 8.99 -3.56 -0.41
C VAL A 84 9.35 -5.03 -0.24
N SER A 85 9.60 -5.70 -1.37
CA SER A 85 9.97 -7.11 -1.44
C SER A 85 11.41 -7.36 -1.87
N ARG A 86 12.06 -6.40 -2.57
CA ARG A 86 13.46 -6.51 -2.99
C ARG A 86 14.16 -5.16 -2.90
N PHE A 87 15.42 -5.23 -2.59
CA PHE A 87 16.37 -4.14 -2.68
C PHE A 87 17.72 -4.72 -3.13
N ALA A 88 18.30 -4.18 -4.18
CA ALA A 88 19.62 -4.59 -4.64
C ALA A 88 20.47 -3.38 -5.00
N LEU A 89 21.76 -3.54 -4.86
CA LEU A 89 22.77 -2.53 -5.17
C LEU A 89 23.77 -3.07 -6.17
N ASP A 90 24.17 -2.25 -7.12
CA ASP A 90 25.27 -2.59 -8.02
C ASP A 90 26.60 -2.63 -7.26
N ILE A 91 27.24 -3.79 -7.30
CA ILE A 91 28.60 -4.01 -6.80
C ILE A 91 29.39 -4.64 -7.95
N ASP A 92 30.42 -3.97 -8.39
CA ASP A 92 31.28 -4.40 -9.52
C ASP A 92 30.50 -4.75 -10.80
N GLY A 93 29.49 -3.95 -11.13
CA GLY A 93 28.66 -4.12 -12.33
C GLY A 93 27.60 -5.22 -12.23
N LYS A 94 27.43 -5.85 -11.06
CA LYS A 94 26.40 -6.87 -10.79
C LYS A 94 25.46 -6.40 -9.67
N LEU A 95 24.16 -6.59 -9.87
CA LEU A 95 23.19 -6.34 -8.80
C LEU A 95 23.33 -7.41 -7.71
N ARG A 96 23.61 -6.97 -6.48
CA ARG A 96 23.65 -7.78 -5.27
C ARG A 96 22.35 -7.62 -4.50
N GLU A 97 21.67 -8.74 -4.23
CA GLU A 97 20.40 -8.74 -3.50
C GLU A 97 20.60 -8.46 -2.01
N GLY A 98 19.70 -7.64 -1.45
CA GLY A 98 19.63 -7.42 -0.03
C GLY A 98 18.99 -8.59 0.72
N VAL A 99 19.48 -8.86 1.90
CA VAL A 99 18.94 -9.87 2.80
C VAL A 99 18.24 -9.21 3.99
N VAL A 100 17.16 -9.84 4.47
CA VAL A 100 16.39 -9.30 5.60
C VAL A 100 17.09 -9.62 6.91
N VAL A 101 17.36 -8.57 7.69
CA VAL A 101 18.04 -8.64 8.99
C VAL A 101 17.26 -7.86 10.04
N ASP A 102 17.59 -8.06 11.32
CA ASP A 102 17.13 -7.18 12.39
C ASP A 102 17.55 -5.72 12.11
N LYS A 103 16.68 -4.77 12.38
CA LYS A 103 16.89 -3.36 12.05
C LYS A 103 18.10 -2.76 12.75
N ALA A 104 18.32 -3.09 14.02
CA ALA A 104 19.48 -2.60 14.78
C ALA A 104 20.78 -3.20 14.23
N LEU A 105 20.79 -4.49 13.94
CA LEU A 105 21.93 -5.17 13.33
C LEU A 105 22.25 -4.61 11.94
N GLY A 106 21.23 -4.38 11.10
CA GLY A 106 21.40 -3.78 9.78
C GLY A 106 22.05 -2.40 9.85
N ARG A 107 21.59 -1.55 10.77
CA ARG A 107 22.19 -0.23 11.00
C ARG A 107 23.63 -0.31 11.47
N GLN A 108 23.91 -1.17 12.44
CA GLN A 108 25.27 -1.37 12.95
C GLN A 108 26.22 -1.83 11.82
N ALA A 109 25.83 -2.85 11.08
CA ALA A 109 26.63 -3.38 9.97
C ALA A 109 26.88 -2.30 8.91
N PHE A 110 25.84 -1.54 8.51
CA PHE A 110 25.99 -0.47 7.54
C PHE A 110 26.98 0.61 8.02
N GLU A 111 26.83 1.12 9.25
CA GLU A 111 27.70 2.18 9.78
C GLU A 111 29.17 1.73 9.90
N ASP A 112 29.40 0.50 10.37
CA ASP A 112 30.75 -0.04 10.53
C ASP A 112 31.44 -0.28 9.19
N ILE A 113 30.69 -0.72 8.17
CA ILE A 113 31.22 -1.02 6.83
C ILE A 113 31.46 0.27 6.05
N ALA A 114 30.52 1.22 6.10
CA ALA A 114 30.68 2.51 5.43
C ALA A 114 31.91 3.27 5.92
N ARG A 115 32.27 3.16 7.21
CA ARG A 115 33.51 3.75 7.77
C ARG A 115 34.78 3.14 7.19
N ARG A 116 34.73 1.93 6.64
CA ARG A 116 35.85 1.26 5.99
C ARG A 116 35.94 1.54 4.48
N ASN A 117 35.09 2.45 3.95
CA ASN A 117 34.95 2.76 2.52
C ASN A 117 34.63 1.53 1.66
N VAL A 118 33.83 0.61 2.20
CA VAL A 118 33.28 -0.55 1.50
C VAL A 118 31.84 -0.26 1.14
N ASP A 119 31.28 -0.94 0.18
CA ASP A 119 29.99 -0.67 -0.48
C ASP A 119 28.74 -1.25 0.24
N PRO A 120 28.20 -0.66 1.34
CA PRO A 120 26.97 -1.14 1.92
C PRO A 120 25.73 -0.44 1.33
N GLY A 121 24.62 -1.17 1.30
CA GLY A 121 23.27 -0.64 1.09
C GLY A 121 22.34 -1.06 2.22
N LEU A 122 21.51 -0.15 2.71
CA LEU A 122 20.55 -0.41 3.78
C LEU A 122 19.20 0.18 3.41
N LEU A 123 18.14 -0.65 3.37
CA LEU A 123 16.78 -0.20 3.19
C LEU A 123 15.94 -0.53 4.43
N GLU A 124 15.26 0.48 4.96
CA GLU A 124 14.44 0.41 6.15
C GLU A 124 13.05 0.98 5.91
N LYS A 125 12.04 0.36 6.52
CA LYS A 125 10.72 0.99 6.68
C LYS A 125 10.82 2.05 7.77
N THR A 126 10.35 3.26 7.47
CA THR A 126 10.26 4.38 8.42
C THR A 126 8.80 4.52 8.91
N GLU A 127 8.48 5.58 9.62
CA GLU A 127 7.09 5.82 10.02
C GLU A 127 6.21 6.09 8.80
N GLY A 128 5.02 5.54 8.83
CA GLY A 128 4.13 5.52 7.68
C GLY A 128 4.56 4.46 6.66
N ASN A 129 4.01 4.53 5.44
CA ASN A 129 4.40 3.63 4.35
C ASN A 129 5.58 4.18 3.55
N ASN A 130 6.56 4.75 4.25
CA ASN A 130 7.78 5.26 3.68
C ASN A 130 8.93 4.28 3.86
N PHE A 131 9.77 4.21 2.84
CA PHE A 131 11.01 3.43 2.89
C PHE A 131 12.18 4.35 2.65
N ARG A 132 13.24 4.16 3.41
CA ARG A 132 14.48 4.90 3.28
C ARG A 132 15.62 3.94 2.94
N ALA A 133 16.28 4.18 1.81
CA ALA A 133 17.51 3.48 1.47
C ALA A 133 18.71 4.41 1.65
N ARG A 134 19.79 3.89 2.27
CA ARG A 134 21.10 4.52 2.36
C ARG A 134 22.06 3.72 1.49
N VAL A 135 22.80 4.40 0.66
CA VAL A 135 23.73 3.79 -0.31
C VAL A 135 25.06 4.52 -0.25
N TYR A 136 26.12 3.76 -0.06
CA TYR A 136 27.48 4.24 -0.09
C TYR A 136 28.37 3.22 -0.85
N PRO A 137 29.41 3.67 -1.59
CA PRO A 137 29.62 5.03 -2.05
C PRO A 137 28.79 5.39 -3.27
N MET A 138 28.48 6.67 -3.42
CA MET A 138 28.07 7.26 -4.69
C MET A 138 29.34 7.85 -5.32
N PRO A 139 29.93 7.21 -6.36
CA PRO A 139 31.24 7.59 -6.87
C PRO A 139 31.28 9.03 -7.38
N ALA A 140 32.41 9.72 -7.21
CA ALA A 140 32.59 11.08 -7.74
C ALA A 140 32.44 11.09 -9.25
N GLN A 141 31.57 11.97 -9.80
CA GLN A 141 31.26 12.06 -11.24
C GLN A 141 30.94 10.68 -11.88
N GLY A 142 30.40 9.78 -11.07
CA GLY A 142 30.10 8.40 -11.44
C GLY A 142 28.63 8.04 -11.25
N VAL A 143 28.31 6.81 -11.59
CA VAL A 143 26.95 6.27 -11.50
C VAL A 143 26.84 5.17 -10.45
N ARG A 144 25.64 5.02 -9.90
CA ARG A 144 25.27 3.89 -9.05
C ARG A 144 23.90 3.38 -9.46
N ARG A 145 23.79 2.09 -9.64
CA ARG A 145 22.56 1.41 -10.01
C ARG A 145 21.92 0.78 -8.76
N ILE A 146 20.64 1.02 -8.59
CA ILE A 146 19.84 0.57 -7.45
C ILE A 146 18.60 -0.09 -7.98
N LEU A 147 18.22 -1.22 -7.40
CA LEU A 147 16.95 -1.89 -7.68
C LEU A 147 16.08 -1.90 -6.42
N ILE A 148 14.81 -1.56 -6.61
CA ILE A 148 13.75 -1.78 -5.61
C ILE A 148 12.59 -2.49 -6.30
N ALA A 149 11.99 -3.45 -5.59
CA ALA A 149 10.71 -4.01 -6.00
C ALA A 149 9.72 -3.91 -4.85
N PHE A 150 8.45 -3.69 -5.20
CA PHE A 150 7.35 -3.65 -4.26
C PHE A 150 6.11 -4.31 -4.85
N GLU A 151 5.26 -4.80 -3.97
CA GLU A 151 4.01 -5.48 -4.30
C GLU A 151 2.82 -4.61 -3.90
N GLN A 152 1.71 -4.76 -4.62
CA GLN A 152 0.46 -4.07 -4.31
C GLN A 152 -0.74 -4.90 -4.74
N GLU A 153 -1.85 -4.79 -4.01
CA GLU A 153 -3.16 -5.21 -4.53
C GLU A 153 -3.68 -4.16 -5.52
N LEU A 154 -4.36 -4.62 -6.58
CA LEU A 154 -5.00 -3.73 -7.55
C LEU A 154 -6.16 -3.00 -6.89
N SER A 155 -6.26 -1.71 -7.14
CA SER A 155 -7.42 -0.92 -6.75
C SER A 155 -8.61 -1.24 -7.65
N GLN A 156 -9.82 -0.87 -7.21
CA GLN A 156 -11.01 -0.98 -8.04
C GLN A 156 -11.57 0.39 -8.42
N LYS A 157 -11.92 0.50 -9.68
CA LYS A 157 -12.62 1.66 -10.23
C LYS A 157 -13.74 1.20 -11.16
N ASP A 158 -14.98 1.60 -10.84
CA ASP A 158 -16.19 1.23 -11.62
C ASP A 158 -16.37 -0.29 -11.83
N GLY A 159 -15.99 -1.09 -10.83
CA GLY A 159 -16.04 -2.56 -10.86
C GLY A 159 -14.98 -3.21 -11.75
N ARG A 160 -13.99 -2.45 -12.19
CA ARG A 160 -12.81 -2.91 -12.95
C ARG A 160 -11.57 -2.79 -12.09
N ASP A 161 -10.65 -3.73 -12.23
CA ASP A 161 -9.37 -3.69 -11.54
C ASP A 161 -8.46 -2.63 -12.17
N PHE A 162 -7.73 -1.93 -11.33
CA PHE A 162 -6.91 -0.81 -11.75
C PHE A 162 -5.53 -0.83 -11.06
N TYR A 163 -4.49 -0.86 -11.88
CA TYR A 163 -3.11 -0.61 -11.45
C TYR A 163 -2.76 0.84 -11.72
N PHE A 164 -2.17 1.51 -10.72
CA PHE A 164 -1.72 2.89 -10.88
C PHE A 164 -0.35 3.09 -10.23
N LEU A 165 0.53 3.74 -10.97
CA LEU A 165 1.87 4.10 -10.51
C LEU A 165 2.16 5.56 -10.85
N PRO A 166 2.22 6.46 -9.86
CA PRO A 166 2.53 7.87 -10.06
C PRO A 166 4.04 8.06 -10.25
N ILE A 167 4.49 8.20 -11.50
CA ILE A 167 5.90 8.45 -11.88
C ILE A 167 6.10 9.77 -12.62
N ALA A 168 5.02 10.47 -12.96
CA ALA A 168 5.11 11.77 -13.60
C ALA A 168 5.84 12.76 -12.68
N SER A 169 7.03 13.17 -13.09
CA SER A 169 7.93 14.01 -12.29
C SER A 169 8.62 15.11 -13.09
N GLY A 170 8.48 15.08 -14.42
CA GLY A 170 9.21 15.97 -15.33
C GLY A 170 10.71 15.66 -15.45
N VAL A 171 11.19 14.57 -14.80
CA VAL A 171 12.60 14.16 -14.90
C VAL A 171 12.90 13.69 -16.31
N LYS A 172 14.04 14.17 -16.87
CA LYS A 172 14.54 13.77 -18.17
C LYS A 172 15.53 12.62 -18.02
N LEU A 173 15.19 11.48 -18.60
CA LEU A 173 15.98 10.26 -18.60
C LEU A 173 16.78 10.13 -19.89
N LYS A 174 18.01 9.60 -19.80
CA LYS A 174 18.77 9.14 -20.96
C LYS A 174 18.13 7.91 -21.59
N HIS A 175 17.78 6.94 -20.74
CA HIS A 175 17.15 5.69 -21.14
C HIS A 175 15.97 5.37 -20.25
N PHE A 176 14.83 5.05 -20.86
CA PHE A 176 13.64 4.54 -20.21
C PHE A 176 13.23 3.22 -20.83
N LYS A 177 13.02 2.21 -19.98
CA LYS A 177 12.49 0.91 -20.37
C LYS A 177 11.31 0.57 -19.48
N LEU A 178 10.21 0.12 -20.08
CA LEU A 178 9.07 -0.43 -19.37
C LEU A 178 8.69 -1.77 -20.00
N ARG A 179 8.69 -2.83 -19.21
CA ARG A 179 8.09 -4.12 -19.52
C ARG A 179 6.88 -4.31 -18.63
N THR A 180 5.77 -4.71 -19.21
CA THR A 180 4.55 -5.04 -18.46
C THR A 180 4.11 -6.43 -18.87
N GLU A 181 3.90 -7.30 -17.90
CA GLU A 181 3.38 -8.66 -18.10
C GLU A 181 2.11 -8.87 -17.27
N VAL A 182 1.07 -9.32 -17.94
CA VAL A 182 -0.21 -9.70 -17.32
C VAL A 182 -0.38 -11.20 -17.48
N VAL A 183 -0.21 -11.93 -16.38
CA VAL A 183 -0.26 -13.41 -16.39
C VAL A 183 -1.69 -13.89 -16.40
N SER A 184 -1.93 -14.82 -17.34
CA SER A 184 -3.09 -15.69 -17.48
C SER A 184 -4.45 -15.11 -17.10
N ARG A 185 -5.42 -15.17 -17.98
CA ARG A 185 -6.85 -15.05 -17.72
C ARG A 185 -7.60 -13.94 -18.39
N MET A 186 -6.92 -13.07 -19.09
CA MET A 186 -7.63 -11.99 -19.74
C MET A 186 -7.81 -12.32 -21.20
N VAL A 187 -9.04 -12.21 -21.65
CA VAL A 187 -9.34 -12.15 -23.08
C VAL A 187 -8.63 -10.92 -23.63
N LYS A 188 -7.93 -11.09 -24.70
CA LYS A 188 -6.95 -10.20 -25.33
C LYS A 188 -7.26 -8.70 -25.40
N ALA A 189 -8.48 -8.23 -25.26
CA ALA A 189 -8.83 -7.01 -25.95
C ALA A 189 -8.76 -5.71 -25.13
N ASP A 190 -8.82 -5.76 -23.80
CA ASP A 190 -9.37 -4.62 -23.08
C ASP A 190 -8.50 -4.09 -21.93
N ILE A 191 -7.16 -4.20 -22.04
CA ILE A 191 -6.28 -3.49 -21.10
C ILE A 191 -6.16 -2.05 -21.58
N GLU A 192 -6.98 -1.18 -21.02
CA GLU A 192 -6.83 0.26 -21.22
C GLU A 192 -5.59 0.75 -20.45
N ASN A 193 -4.80 1.60 -21.08
CA ASN A 193 -3.57 2.10 -20.46
C ASN A 193 -3.27 3.55 -20.86
N THR A 194 -2.49 4.24 -20.00
CA THR A 194 -2.16 5.65 -20.18
C THR A 194 -1.00 5.90 -21.16
N LEU A 195 -0.15 4.89 -21.41
CA LEU A 195 1.08 5.02 -22.22
C LEU A 195 0.96 4.45 -23.63
N GLN A 196 -0.24 4.10 -24.09
CA GLN A 196 -0.48 3.45 -25.39
C GLN A 196 0.34 2.16 -25.56
N LEU A 197 0.41 1.35 -24.50
CA LEU A 197 1.11 0.06 -24.50
C LEU A 197 0.39 -0.93 -25.43
N ASN A 198 1.14 -1.61 -26.26
CA ASN A 198 0.64 -2.66 -27.14
C ASN A 198 0.96 -4.03 -26.54
N PHE A 199 -0.06 -4.78 -26.15
CA PHE A 199 0.09 -6.10 -25.56
C PHE A 199 0.09 -7.20 -26.61
N GLY A 200 1.17 -7.98 -26.66
CA GLY A 200 1.28 -9.23 -27.42
C GLY A 200 1.02 -10.43 -26.55
N GLN A 201 0.37 -11.46 -27.08
CA GLN A 201 0.17 -12.72 -26.36
C GLN A 201 1.45 -13.56 -26.36
N SER A 202 1.86 -14.06 -25.19
CA SER A 202 2.99 -14.96 -25.00
C SER A 202 2.59 -16.07 -24.03
N ARG A 203 2.40 -17.30 -24.53
CA ARG A 203 1.92 -18.45 -23.74
C ARG A 203 0.65 -18.12 -22.94
N ASN A 204 0.77 -18.01 -21.61
CA ASN A 204 -0.31 -17.71 -20.68
C ASN A 204 -0.34 -16.24 -20.24
N SER A 205 0.45 -15.36 -20.84
CA SER A 205 0.55 -13.95 -20.47
C SER A 205 0.39 -13.02 -21.67
N TYR A 206 0.11 -11.75 -21.37
CA TYR A 206 0.15 -10.65 -22.30
C TYR A 206 1.32 -9.74 -21.92
N ILE A 207 2.21 -9.47 -22.87
CA ILE A 207 3.43 -8.71 -22.63
C ILE A 207 3.43 -7.47 -23.51
N SER A 208 3.85 -6.34 -22.92
CA SER A 208 4.18 -5.11 -23.64
C SER A 208 5.57 -4.64 -23.23
N GLU A 209 6.38 -4.22 -24.19
CA GLU A 209 7.68 -3.58 -23.94
C GLU A 209 7.75 -2.23 -24.65
N VAL A 210 8.26 -1.22 -23.94
CA VAL A 210 8.53 0.12 -24.45
C VAL A 210 9.95 0.51 -24.07
N LYS A 211 10.70 1.05 -25.03
CA LYS A 211 12.02 1.64 -24.83
C LYS A 211 12.03 3.03 -25.43
N LYS A 212 12.53 4.01 -24.68
CA LYS A 212 12.61 5.40 -25.13
C LYS A 212 13.95 5.99 -24.68
N ASP A 213 14.58 6.74 -25.58
CA ASP A 213 15.79 7.49 -25.28
C ASP A 213 15.45 8.98 -25.15
N ASN A 214 16.18 9.70 -24.29
CA ASN A 214 15.95 11.11 -23.99
C ASN A 214 14.48 11.43 -23.65
N TYR A 215 13.90 10.59 -22.80
CA TYR A 215 12.48 10.62 -22.45
C TYR A 215 12.22 11.47 -21.20
N THR A 216 11.19 12.29 -21.24
CA THR A 216 10.71 13.04 -20.07
C THR A 216 9.56 12.26 -19.42
N LEU A 217 9.67 12.01 -18.11
CA LEU A 217 8.62 11.34 -17.33
C LEU A 217 7.48 12.34 -17.03
N ASP A 218 6.59 12.52 -17.96
CA ASP A 218 5.45 13.45 -17.89
C ASP A 218 4.09 12.76 -17.68
N GLN A 219 4.05 11.43 -17.69
CA GLN A 219 2.84 10.63 -17.55
C GLN A 219 2.99 9.56 -16.46
N ASN A 220 1.90 9.29 -15.75
CA ASN A 220 1.78 8.18 -14.82
C ASN A 220 1.45 6.89 -15.57
N ILE A 221 1.76 5.74 -14.97
CA ILE A 221 1.37 4.43 -15.50
C ILE A 221 0.03 4.05 -14.89
N GLY A 222 -0.99 3.91 -15.72
CA GLY A 222 -2.30 3.39 -15.36
C GLY A 222 -2.68 2.24 -16.27
N LEU A 223 -3.11 1.12 -15.69
CA LEU A 223 -3.64 -0.04 -16.41
C LEU A 223 -5.01 -0.36 -15.84
N THR A 224 -6.03 -0.45 -16.70
CA THR A 224 -7.37 -0.86 -16.31
C THR A 224 -7.68 -2.21 -16.96
N PHE A 225 -8.08 -3.17 -16.14
CA PHE A 225 -8.34 -4.53 -16.57
C PHE A 225 -9.84 -4.78 -16.75
N PRO A 226 -10.26 -5.72 -17.63
CA PRO A 226 -11.64 -6.11 -17.78
C PRO A 226 -12.25 -6.57 -16.44
N LYS A 227 -13.55 -6.38 -16.30
CA LYS A 227 -14.29 -6.92 -15.16
C LYS A 227 -14.20 -8.44 -15.12
N ILE A 228 -13.95 -8.98 -13.93
CA ILE A 228 -13.87 -10.42 -13.72
C ILE A 228 -15.22 -10.92 -13.23
N ASP A 229 -15.84 -11.82 -14.01
CA ASP A 229 -17.16 -12.37 -13.66
C ASP A 229 -17.07 -13.72 -12.92
N LYS A 230 -15.91 -14.38 -12.93
CA LYS A 230 -15.69 -15.69 -12.29
C LYS A 230 -14.57 -15.61 -11.26
N PRO A 231 -14.65 -16.41 -10.17
CA PRO A 231 -13.55 -16.50 -9.23
C PRO A 231 -12.23 -16.85 -9.91
N GLN A 232 -11.17 -16.17 -9.52
CA GLN A 232 -9.82 -16.48 -9.96
C GLN A 232 -9.12 -17.30 -8.90
N LEU A 233 -8.66 -18.49 -9.27
CA LEU A 233 -8.01 -19.43 -8.38
C LEU A 233 -6.61 -19.72 -8.90
N LEU A 234 -5.63 -19.54 -8.04
CA LEU A 234 -4.22 -19.78 -8.33
C LEU A 234 -3.61 -20.70 -7.30
N THR A 235 -2.70 -21.53 -7.75
CA THR A 235 -1.83 -22.34 -6.89
C THR A 235 -0.43 -22.35 -7.45
N ALA A 236 0.56 -22.39 -6.58
CA ALA A 236 1.95 -22.60 -6.96
C ALA A 236 2.62 -23.50 -5.93
N THR A 237 3.35 -24.50 -6.42
CA THR A 237 4.00 -25.52 -5.59
C THR A 237 5.48 -25.62 -5.92
N LYS A 238 6.33 -25.61 -4.87
CA LYS A 238 7.76 -25.83 -4.98
C LYS A 238 8.23 -26.69 -3.80
N GLY A 239 8.76 -27.86 -4.09
CA GLY A 239 9.08 -28.85 -3.05
C GLY A 239 7.83 -29.26 -2.26
N THR A 240 7.86 -29.09 -0.96
CA THR A 240 6.76 -29.41 -0.06
C THR A 240 5.76 -28.24 0.12
N ASP A 241 6.17 -27.02 -0.24
CA ASP A 241 5.37 -25.82 -0.03
C ASP A 241 4.40 -25.59 -1.18
N SER A 242 3.15 -25.44 -0.87
CA SER A 242 2.10 -25.16 -1.85
C SER A 242 1.19 -24.04 -1.34
N TYR A 243 1.16 -22.94 -2.05
CA TYR A 243 0.32 -21.77 -1.75
C TYR A 243 -0.88 -21.73 -2.67
N LEU A 244 -2.01 -21.36 -2.12
CA LEU A 244 -3.20 -21.04 -2.89
C LEU A 244 -3.57 -19.56 -2.75
N TYR A 245 -4.21 -19.05 -3.78
CA TYR A 245 -4.79 -17.72 -3.80
C TYR A 245 -6.17 -17.79 -4.47
N GLY A 246 -7.14 -17.11 -3.89
CA GLY A 246 -8.47 -16.95 -4.46
C GLY A 246 -8.87 -15.48 -4.51
N ASN A 247 -9.51 -15.10 -5.61
CA ASN A 247 -10.19 -13.82 -5.77
C ASN A 247 -11.65 -14.07 -6.13
N ILE A 248 -12.57 -13.52 -5.35
CA ILE A 248 -14.01 -13.60 -5.57
C ILE A 248 -14.50 -12.19 -5.87
N ALA A 249 -14.87 -11.93 -7.13
CA ALA A 249 -15.60 -10.72 -7.49
C ALA A 249 -17.01 -10.79 -6.88
N LEU A 250 -17.37 -9.77 -6.15
CA LEU A 250 -18.70 -9.66 -5.57
C LEU A 250 -19.58 -8.87 -6.53
N GLU A 251 -20.69 -9.47 -6.95
CA GLU A 251 -21.74 -8.71 -7.64
C GLU A 251 -22.18 -7.56 -6.72
N LYS A 252 -22.66 -6.46 -7.33
CA LYS A 252 -23.26 -5.36 -6.56
C LYS A 252 -24.37 -5.92 -5.68
N GLN A 253 -23.99 -6.25 -4.45
CA GLN A 253 -24.93 -6.75 -3.46
C GLN A 253 -25.93 -5.66 -3.11
N THR A 254 -27.12 -6.06 -2.74
CA THR A 254 -28.08 -5.19 -2.07
C THR A 254 -27.48 -4.81 -0.73
N LEU A 255 -26.64 -3.79 -0.74
CA LEU A 255 -25.95 -3.31 0.45
C LEU A 255 -27.01 -2.89 1.48
N LYS A 256 -26.94 -3.43 2.67
CA LYS A 256 -27.86 -3.02 3.75
C LYS A 256 -27.43 -1.66 4.27
N LYS A 257 -28.27 -0.63 4.04
CA LYS A 257 -27.99 0.70 4.59
C LYS A 257 -27.92 0.64 6.11
N LYS A 258 -26.97 1.38 6.68
CA LYS A 258 -26.93 1.67 8.11
C LYS A 258 -28.10 2.61 8.47
N GLU A 259 -28.52 2.58 9.70
CA GLU A 259 -29.35 3.65 10.24
C GLU A 259 -28.56 4.96 10.22
N LYS A 260 -29.24 6.04 9.89
CA LYS A 260 -28.58 7.36 9.86
C LYS A 260 -28.22 7.78 11.29
N PRO A 261 -26.96 8.19 11.54
CA PRO A 261 -26.55 8.65 12.85
C PRO A 261 -27.29 9.95 13.22
N LYS A 262 -27.63 10.10 14.48
CA LYS A 262 -28.18 11.34 15.02
C LYS A 262 -27.09 12.26 15.57
N ARG A 263 -25.95 11.67 15.96
CA ARG A 263 -24.80 12.34 16.56
C ARG A 263 -23.51 11.76 16.01
N ILE A 264 -22.62 12.62 15.53
CA ILE A 264 -21.32 12.27 14.98
C ILE A 264 -20.24 12.99 15.78
N GLY A 265 -19.21 12.23 16.20
CA GLY A 265 -17.98 12.81 16.72
C GLY A 265 -16.94 12.93 15.59
N ILE A 266 -16.37 14.11 15.38
CA ILE A 266 -15.27 14.32 14.45
C ILE A 266 -14.00 14.62 15.24
N LEU A 267 -12.97 13.80 15.03
CA LEU A 267 -11.61 14.06 15.50
C LEU A 267 -10.79 14.53 14.31
N TRP A 268 -10.24 15.74 14.44
CA TRP A 268 -9.49 16.40 13.38
C TRP A 268 -8.05 16.63 13.81
N ASP A 269 -7.13 15.94 13.16
CA ASP A 269 -5.71 16.08 13.41
C ASP A 269 -5.20 17.43 12.89
N CYS A 270 -4.65 18.24 13.80
CA CYS A 270 -4.09 19.56 13.54
C CYS A 270 -2.57 19.59 13.71
N SER A 271 -1.88 18.45 13.65
CA SER A 271 -0.42 18.40 13.70
C SER A 271 0.22 18.98 12.43
N SER A 272 1.51 19.31 12.52
CA SER A 272 2.27 19.88 11.38
C SER A 272 2.28 18.96 10.16
N SER A 273 2.31 17.63 10.33
CA SER A 273 2.25 16.67 9.22
C SER A 273 0.92 16.73 8.50
N SER A 274 -0.18 16.99 9.22
CA SER A 274 -1.54 17.06 8.70
C SER A 274 -1.78 18.24 7.73
N GLN A 275 -0.88 19.23 7.63
CA GLN A 275 -0.92 20.25 6.57
C GLN A 275 -0.85 19.67 5.16
N LYS A 276 -0.30 18.45 5.02
CA LYS A 276 -0.12 17.77 3.74
C LYS A 276 -1.33 16.94 3.30
N ARG A 277 -2.40 16.92 4.08
CA ARG A 277 -3.66 16.26 3.73
C ARG A 277 -4.33 16.97 2.55
N ASP A 278 -5.08 16.22 1.76
CA ASP A 278 -5.89 16.75 0.65
C ASP A 278 -7.26 17.20 1.19
N PHE A 279 -7.29 18.42 1.76
CA PHE A 279 -8.52 18.99 2.31
C PHE A 279 -9.66 19.11 1.28
N ALA A 280 -9.33 19.28 0.00
CA ALA A 280 -10.35 19.36 -1.04
C ALA A 280 -11.12 18.03 -1.15
N LYS A 281 -10.42 16.89 -1.14
CA LYS A 281 -11.06 15.57 -1.14
C LYS A 281 -11.80 15.28 0.16
N GLU A 282 -11.24 15.66 1.31
CA GLU A 282 -11.89 15.48 2.61
C GLU A 282 -13.19 16.28 2.71
N PHE A 283 -13.18 17.53 2.27
CA PHE A 283 -14.39 18.35 2.24
C PHE A 283 -15.40 17.84 1.21
N ALA A 284 -14.95 17.36 0.05
CA ALA A 284 -15.83 16.71 -0.91
C ALA A 284 -16.51 15.45 -0.33
N LEU A 285 -15.78 14.67 0.47
CA LEU A 285 -16.34 13.53 1.21
C LEU A 285 -17.41 13.98 2.20
N LEU A 286 -17.12 14.99 3.02
CA LEU A 286 -18.06 15.53 4.00
C LEU A 286 -19.28 16.17 3.32
N ASP A 287 -19.10 16.92 2.21
CA ASP A 287 -20.18 17.46 1.40
C ASP A 287 -21.14 16.36 0.92
N ALA A 288 -20.59 15.31 0.34
CA ALA A 288 -21.38 14.21 -0.19
C ALA A 288 -22.05 13.40 0.94
N TYR A 289 -21.35 13.18 2.06
CA TYR A 289 -21.88 12.45 3.21
C TYR A 289 -23.03 13.22 3.89
N PHE A 290 -22.85 14.51 4.19
CA PHE A 290 -23.89 15.30 4.84
C PHE A 290 -25.11 15.56 3.95
N LYS A 291 -24.95 15.65 2.63
CA LYS A 291 -26.09 15.68 1.69
C LYS A 291 -26.99 14.45 1.82
N GLU A 292 -26.40 13.28 2.09
CA GLU A 292 -27.14 12.03 2.27
C GLU A 292 -27.77 11.89 3.66
N ILE A 293 -27.05 12.31 4.71
CA ILE A 293 -27.55 12.24 6.09
C ILE A 293 -28.66 13.25 6.32
N LYS A 294 -28.49 14.48 5.83
CA LYS A 294 -29.34 15.67 5.93
C LYS A 294 -29.35 16.31 7.31
N GLU A 295 -29.68 15.56 8.36
CA GLU A 295 -29.86 16.08 9.73
C GLU A 295 -28.94 15.31 10.69
N VAL A 296 -27.99 16.02 11.33
CA VAL A 296 -27.09 15.40 12.34
C VAL A 296 -26.47 16.48 13.24
N LYS A 297 -26.28 16.14 14.52
CA LYS A 297 -25.45 16.92 15.45
C LYS A 297 -24.00 16.45 15.33
N VAL A 298 -23.07 17.38 15.21
CA VAL A 298 -21.65 17.09 15.12
C VAL A 298 -20.94 17.67 16.33
N ALA A 299 -20.09 16.88 16.97
CA ALA A 299 -19.16 17.32 18.00
C ALA A 299 -17.73 17.21 17.45
N LEU A 300 -17.10 18.36 17.21
CA LEU A 300 -15.73 18.43 16.68
C LEU A 300 -14.74 18.52 17.83
N THR A 301 -13.73 17.66 17.82
CA THR A 301 -12.54 17.75 18.66
C THR A 301 -11.32 17.88 17.75
N THR A 302 -10.51 18.90 17.92
CA THR A 302 -9.20 19.03 17.25
C THR A 302 -8.12 18.51 18.18
N PHE A 303 -7.10 17.88 17.63
CA PHE A 303 -5.99 17.35 18.42
C PHE A 303 -4.64 17.46 17.69
N HIS A 304 -3.59 17.58 18.49
CA HIS A 304 -2.18 17.50 18.12
C HIS A 304 -1.40 17.00 19.35
N ILE A 305 -0.59 17.80 20.04
CA ILE A 305 -0.01 17.48 21.36
C ILE A 305 -1.06 17.56 22.48
N ARG A 306 -2.15 18.25 22.23
CA ARG A 306 -3.28 18.44 23.15
C ARG A 306 -4.59 18.34 22.36
N SER A 307 -5.66 18.05 23.07
CA SER A 307 -7.01 18.06 22.52
C SER A 307 -7.73 19.36 22.86
N SER A 308 -8.59 19.84 21.93
CA SER A 308 -9.58 20.87 22.28
C SER A 308 -10.73 20.26 23.08
N ALA A 309 -11.52 21.10 23.73
CA ALA A 309 -12.88 20.71 24.11
C ALA A 309 -13.73 20.43 22.87
N ALA A 310 -14.74 19.57 23.02
CA ALA A 310 -15.67 19.28 21.93
C ALA A 310 -16.51 20.53 21.60
N ILE A 311 -16.51 20.90 20.32
CA ILE A 311 -17.25 22.07 19.79
C ILE A 311 -18.49 21.55 19.06
N PRO A 312 -19.69 21.95 19.45
CA PRO A 312 -20.91 21.48 18.82
C PRO A 312 -21.22 22.24 17.52
N PHE A 313 -21.62 21.49 16.49
CA PHE A 313 -22.16 22.00 15.23
C PHE A 313 -23.45 21.26 14.88
N LYS A 314 -24.26 21.86 14.01
CA LYS A 314 -25.48 21.25 13.51
C LYS A 314 -25.47 21.22 11.99
N VAL A 315 -25.82 20.09 11.42
CA VAL A 315 -26.05 19.95 10.00
C VAL A 315 -27.55 19.91 9.78
N GLU A 316 -28.08 20.81 8.97
CA GLU A 316 -29.50 20.91 8.62
C GLU A 316 -29.68 20.93 7.11
N ASN A 317 -30.53 20.05 6.59
CA ASN A 317 -30.72 19.88 5.14
C ASN A 317 -29.41 19.62 4.37
N GLY A 318 -28.42 18.99 5.03
CA GLY A 318 -27.08 18.75 4.49
C GLY A 318 -26.17 19.97 4.49
N ASN A 319 -26.61 21.09 5.02
CA ASN A 319 -25.80 22.31 5.18
C ASN A 319 -24.90 22.18 6.43
N TRP A 320 -23.59 22.20 6.23
CA TRP A 320 -22.57 22.14 7.26
C TRP A 320 -21.57 23.29 7.19
N GLN A 321 -22.01 24.42 6.61
CA GLN A 321 -21.14 25.55 6.29
C GLN A 321 -20.41 26.13 7.51
N GLU A 322 -21.04 26.13 8.68
CA GLU A 322 -20.41 26.61 9.92
C GLU A 322 -19.22 25.75 10.32
N LEU A 323 -19.39 24.42 10.29
CA LEU A 323 -18.30 23.47 10.55
C LEU A 323 -17.18 23.62 9.51
N ARG A 324 -17.54 23.74 8.22
CA ARG A 324 -16.57 23.93 7.13
C ARG A 324 -15.72 25.17 7.34
N GLN A 325 -16.35 26.31 7.58
CA GLN A 325 -15.66 27.58 7.83
C GLN A 325 -14.74 27.52 9.06
N TYR A 326 -15.12 26.74 10.06
CA TYR A 326 -14.27 26.50 11.23
C TYR A 326 -13.04 25.68 10.86
N LEU A 327 -13.21 24.57 10.13
CA LEU A 327 -12.11 23.70 9.69
C LEU A 327 -11.12 24.43 8.76
N GLU A 328 -11.62 25.29 7.87
CA GLU A 328 -10.79 26.08 6.93
C GLU A 328 -9.88 27.11 7.64
N LYS A 329 -10.21 27.51 8.88
CA LYS A 329 -9.45 28.48 9.68
C LYS A 329 -8.47 27.83 10.65
N LEU A 330 -8.45 26.50 10.74
CA LEU A 330 -7.57 25.80 11.67
C LEU A 330 -6.10 26.01 11.32
N MET A 331 -5.28 26.15 12.34
CA MET A 331 -3.84 26.17 12.22
C MET A 331 -3.29 24.77 12.54
N TYR A 332 -2.24 24.39 11.82
CA TYR A 332 -1.62 23.09 11.93
C TYR A 332 -0.20 23.27 12.45
N ASP A 333 0.07 22.74 13.64
CA ASP A 333 1.37 22.87 14.30
C ASP A 333 1.64 21.71 15.27
N GLY A 334 2.91 21.51 15.59
CA GLY A 334 3.35 20.51 16.55
C GLY A 334 3.31 19.08 16.08
N ALA A 335 3.59 18.18 17.00
CA ALA A 335 3.58 16.73 16.84
C ALA A 335 2.21 16.14 17.21
N THR A 336 1.99 14.85 16.96
CA THR A 336 0.74 14.16 17.27
C THR A 336 0.90 13.26 18.49
N ASP A 337 0.16 13.55 19.57
CA ASP A 337 0.07 12.70 20.76
C ASP A 337 -1.18 11.79 20.64
N PRO A 338 -1.04 10.46 20.59
CA PRO A 338 -2.20 9.58 20.53
C PRO A 338 -3.10 9.68 21.78
N GLN A 339 -2.56 10.11 22.93
CA GLN A 339 -3.36 10.36 24.14
C GLN A 339 -4.26 11.60 24.03
N ALA A 340 -3.99 12.47 23.06
CA ALA A 340 -4.84 13.64 22.80
C ALA A 340 -6.07 13.31 21.95
N MET A 341 -6.25 12.08 21.49
CA MET A 341 -7.47 11.65 20.79
C MET A 341 -8.63 11.47 21.77
N LEU A 342 -9.27 12.57 22.15
CA LEU A 342 -10.44 12.54 23.02
C LEU A 342 -11.72 12.45 22.20
N PHE A 343 -12.31 11.28 22.18
CA PHE A 343 -13.55 11.02 21.46
C PHE A 343 -14.74 11.66 22.18
N PRO A 344 -15.55 12.49 21.48
CA PRO A 344 -16.76 13.09 22.08
C PRO A 344 -17.71 12.00 22.57
N GLN A 345 -18.22 12.17 23.80
CA GLN A 345 -19.19 11.21 24.35
C GLN A 345 -20.52 11.24 23.57
N GLU A 346 -21.29 10.17 23.69
CA GLU A 346 -22.64 10.05 23.12
C GLU A 346 -22.73 10.15 21.58
N SER A 347 -21.66 9.80 20.84
CA SER A 347 -21.71 9.74 19.38
C SER A 347 -22.18 8.37 18.90
N ASP A 348 -22.97 8.33 17.82
CA ASP A 348 -23.44 7.09 17.18
C ASP A 348 -22.36 6.51 16.27
N GLU A 349 -21.46 7.38 15.76
CA GLU A 349 -20.24 7.03 15.05
C GLU A 349 -19.21 8.16 15.15
N TYR A 350 -17.96 7.82 14.87
CA TYR A 350 -16.86 8.77 14.83
C TYR A 350 -16.23 8.86 13.45
N PHE A 351 -15.67 10.03 13.14
CA PHE A 351 -14.76 10.25 12.03
C PHE A 351 -13.42 10.71 12.57
N LEU A 352 -12.36 10.03 12.20
CA LEU A 352 -11.00 10.45 12.47
C LEU A 352 -10.32 10.85 11.15
N PHE A 353 -9.90 12.10 11.04
CA PHE A 353 -9.10 12.62 9.93
C PHE A 353 -7.65 12.77 10.40
N SER A 354 -6.76 11.89 9.97
CA SER A 354 -5.36 11.87 10.41
C SER A 354 -4.48 11.11 9.42
N ASP A 355 -3.17 11.37 9.47
CA ASP A 355 -2.15 10.55 8.80
C ASP A 355 -1.69 9.34 9.64
N GLY A 356 -2.13 9.24 10.90
CA GLY A 356 -1.78 8.15 11.80
C GLY A 356 -0.32 8.13 12.27
N ILE A 357 0.45 9.20 12.02
CA ILE A 357 1.83 9.34 12.47
C ILE A 357 1.84 9.94 13.87
N PHE A 358 1.84 9.08 14.88
CA PHE A 358 1.84 9.46 16.28
C PHE A 358 3.29 9.49 16.78
N ASN A 359 3.91 10.67 16.78
CA ASN A 359 5.34 10.86 16.98
C ASN A 359 5.71 11.60 18.28
N PHE A 360 4.73 11.84 19.17
CA PHE A 360 4.94 12.50 20.45
C PHE A 360 4.69 11.55 21.62
N ARG A 361 5.51 11.66 22.68
CA ARG A 361 5.53 10.89 23.94
C ARG A 361 5.71 9.39 23.78
N ASP A 362 4.65 8.61 23.57
CA ASP A 362 4.71 7.16 23.66
C ASP A 362 4.60 6.50 22.28
N LYS A 363 5.74 6.00 21.80
CA LYS A 363 5.77 5.24 20.53
C LYS A 363 5.02 3.90 20.61
N ASN A 364 4.80 3.41 21.83
CA ASN A 364 4.13 2.14 22.11
C ASN A 364 2.72 2.35 22.70
N PHE A 365 2.05 3.45 22.35
CA PHE A 365 0.69 3.71 22.79
C PHE A 365 -0.24 2.52 22.54
N ASP A 366 -0.89 2.08 23.61
CA ASP A 366 -1.79 0.94 23.56
C ASP A 366 -3.16 1.32 22.95
N PHE A 367 -3.26 1.17 21.65
CA PHE A 367 -4.53 1.37 20.92
C PHE A 367 -5.62 0.39 21.36
N THR A 368 -5.28 -0.80 21.88
CA THR A 368 -6.26 -1.80 22.34
C THR A 368 -7.07 -1.22 23.51
N ARG A 369 -6.38 -0.53 24.42
CA ARG A 369 -7.04 0.13 25.56
C ARG A 369 -7.97 1.25 25.09
N LEU A 370 -7.52 2.09 24.14
CA LEU A 370 -8.34 3.14 23.56
C LEU A 370 -9.59 2.56 22.90
N ILE A 371 -9.42 1.54 22.05
CA ILE A 371 -10.50 0.86 21.33
C ILE A 371 -11.50 0.25 22.31
N GLY A 372 -11.05 -0.38 23.40
CA GLY A 372 -11.91 -0.96 24.42
C GLY A 372 -12.79 0.05 25.18
N GLN A 373 -12.49 1.34 25.07
CA GLN A 373 -13.28 2.43 25.70
C GLN A 373 -14.28 3.06 24.72
N LEU A 374 -14.23 2.72 23.43
CA LEU A 374 -15.12 3.28 22.41
C LEU A 374 -16.43 2.48 22.34
N HIS A 375 -17.54 3.19 22.28
CA HIS A 375 -18.89 2.60 22.23
C HIS A 375 -19.49 2.66 20.83
N ALA A 376 -18.81 3.32 19.88
CA ALA A 376 -19.29 3.52 18.52
C ALA A 376 -18.15 3.31 17.51
N PRO A 377 -18.46 2.92 16.26
CA PRO A 377 -17.46 2.69 15.23
C PRO A 377 -16.71 3.97 14.87
N VAL A 378 -15.42 3.84 14.57
CA VAL A 378 -14.55 4.92 14.10
C VAL A 378 -14.31 4.76 12.60
N ASN A 379 -14.90 5.64 11.81
CA ASN A 379 -14.59 5.77 10.39
C ASN A 379 -13.31 6.62 10.27
N VAL A 380 -12.26 6.03 9.71
CA VAL A 380 -10.96 6.71 9.59
C VAL A 380 -10.75 7.17 8.16
N VAL A 381 -10.44 8.45 7.98
CA VAL A 381 -10.22 9.08 6.68
C VAL A 381 -8.77 9.52 6.56
N CYS A 382 -8.09 9.04 5.52
CA CYS A 382 -6.74 9.43 5.16
C CYS A 382 -6.71 9.95 3.72
N SER A 383 -6.14 11.14 3.52
CA SER A 383 -5.96 11.78 2.22
C SER A 383 -4.50 12.08 1.89
N GLN A 384 -3.58 11.64 2.75
CA GLN A 384 -2.16 11.91 2.68
C GLN A 384 -1.40 10.67 2.21
N LEU A 385 -0.40 10.84 1.32
CA LEU A 385 0.42 9.71 0.83
C LEU A 385 1.36 9.16 1.91
N VAL A 386 1.94 10.06 2.70
CA VAL A 386 2.81 9.69 3.82
C VAL A 386 1.95 9.53 5.06
N ALA A 387 1.54 8.31 5.37
CA ALA A 387 0.64 8.02 6.48
C ALA A 387 0.95 6.65 7.11
N ASN A 388 0.62 6.48 8.38
CA ASN A 388 0.68 5.18 9.05
C ASN A 388 -0.65 4.44 8.86
N LEU A 389 -0.81 3.85 7.68
CA LEU A 389 -2.06 3.25 7.25
C LEU A 389 -2.42 2.01 8.05
N ASP A 390 -1.43 1.26 8.55
CA ASP A 390 -1.66 0.08 9.38
C ASP A 390 -2.37 0.44 10.68
N LYS A 391 -1.91 1.49 11.37
CA LYS A 391 -2.57 1.98 12.60
C LYS A 391 -3.97 2.51 12.31
N LEU A 392 -4.15 3.22 11.21
CA LEU A 392 -5.45 3.76 10.81
C LEU A 392 -6.44 2.65 10.45
N GLN A 393 -6.00 1.64 9.69
CA GLN A 393 -6.81 0.45 9.36
C GLN A 393 -7.17 -0.36 10.60
N TYR A 394 -6.19 -0.55 11.50
CA TYR A 394 -6.42 -1.24 12.76
C TYR A 394 -7.51 -0.55 13.59
N LEU A 395 -7.41 0.76 13.77
CA LEU A 395 -8.38 1.54 14.54
C LEU A 395 -9.79 1.46 13.93
N ALA A 396 -9.92 1.61 12.61
CA ALA A 396 -11.19 1.47 11.92
C ALA A 396 -11.75 0.05 12.06
N GLY A 397 -10.98 -0.97 11.72
CA GLY A 397 -11.42 -2.36 11.72
C GLY A 397 -11.77 -2.89 13.11
N ALA A 398 -10.96 -2.59 14.12
CA ALA A 398 -11.18 -3.04 15.49
C ALA A 398 -12.40 -2.40 16.17
N THR A 399 -12.83 -1.21 15.70
CA THR A 399 -14.05 -0.53 16.18
C THR A 399 -15.30 -0.84 15.31
N GLY A 400 -15.15 -1.62 14.24
CA GLY A 400 -16.24 -1.90 13.30
C GLY A 400 -16.59 -0.73 12.37
N GLY A 401 -15.71 0.27 12.25
CA GLY A 401 -15.83 1.38 11.32
C GLY A 401 -15.20 1.07 9.96
N SER A 402 -15.18 2.07 9.09
CA SER A 402 -14.62 1.99 7.74
C SER A 402 -13.28 2.72 7.65
N PHE A 403 -12.31 2.15 6.95
CA PHE A 403 -11.09 2.85 6.56
C PHE A 403 -11.25 3.40 5.16
N ILE A 404 -11.12 4.72 5.01
CA ILE A 404 -11.28 5.46 3.77
C ILE A 404 -9.93 6.05 3.38
N ASN A 405 -9.36 5.58 2.28
CA ASN A 405 -8.15 6.15 1.70
C ASN A 405 -8.50 6.96 0.43
N LEU A 406 -8.58 8.27 0.55
CA LEU A 406 -8.91 9.18 -0.55
C LEU A 406 -7.80 9.32 -1.61
N ASN A 407 -6.64 8.66 -1.43
CA ASN A 407 -5.63 8.56 -2.47
C ASN A 407 -5.95 7.45 -3.48
N THR A 408 -6.71 6.43 -3.07
CA THR A 408 -7.02 5.25 -3.89
C THR A 408 -8.52 5.04 -4.12
N GLN A 409 -9.37 5.75 -3.35
CA GLN A 409 -10.83 5.64 -3.43
C GLN A 409 -11.45 6.94 -3.91
N GLU A 410 -12.38 6.85 -4.84
CA GLU A 410 -13.21 7.97 -5.26
C GLU A 410 -14.20 8.34 -4.13
N VAL A 411 -14.53 9.63 -4.00
CA VAL A 411 -15.45 10.14 -2.97
C VAL A 411 -16.79 9.39 -2.97
N SER A 412 -17.32 9.07 -4.14
CA SER A 412 -18.59 8.34 -4.27
C SER A 412 -18.53 6.93 -3.69
N GLN A 413 -17.40 6.25 -3.81
CA GLN A 413 -17.17 4.94 -3.21
C GLN A 413 -17.00 5.05 -1.70
N ALA A 414 -16.26 6.06 -1.24
CA ALA A 414 -16.06 6.36 0.17
C ALA A 414 -17.39 6.61 0.90
N VAL A 415 -18.27 7.44 0.32
CA VAL A 415 -19.61 7.71 0.88
C VAL A 415 -20.45 6.43 0.95
N LYS A 416 -20.40 5.56 -0.06
CA LYS A 416 -21.08 4.26 0.00
C LYS A 416 -20.56 3.39 1.14
N ALA A 417 -19.24 3.31 1.32
CA ALA A 417 -18.64 2.54 2.41
C ALA A 417 -19.09 3.04 3.80
N LEU A 418 -19.36 4.33 3.94
CA LEU A 418 -19.87 4.91 5.17
C LEU A 418 -21.35 4.63 5.40
N GLN A 419 -22.15 4.52 4.35
CA GLN A 419 -23.61 4.38 4.43
C GLN A 419 -24.13 2.96 4.61
N TYR A 420 -23.29 1.96 4.28
CA TYR A 420 -23.74 0.57 4.26
C TYR A 420 -23.08 -0.26 5.36
N GLN A 421 -23.78 -1.33 5.80
CA GLN A 421 -23.22 -2.25 6.78
C GLN A 421 -21.97 -2.93 6.21
N ALA A 422 -20.99 -3.14 7.08
CA ALA A 422 -19.76 -3.80 6.71
C ALA A 422 -20.00 -5.27 6.31
N PHE A 423 -19.60 -5.60 5.10
CA PHE A 423 -19.59 -6.96 4.58
C PHE A 423 -18.28 -7.61 5.02
N GLN A 424 -18.33 -8.85 5.53
CA GLN A 424 -17.17 -9.49 6.14
C GLN A 424 -17.05 -10.98 5.81
N VAL A 425 -15.88 -11.53 6.05
CA VAL A 425 -15.64 -12.98 6.04
C VAL A 425 -16.36 -13.59 7.23
N LEU A 426 -17.24 -14.55 6.96
CA LEU A 426 -17.97 -15.26 8.00
C LEU A 426 -17.36 -16.61 8.33
N ASP A 427 -16.94 -17.37 7.32
CA ASP A 427 -16.37 -18.70 7.53
C ASP A 427 -15.60 -19.22 6.31
N TYR A 428 -14.71 -20.18 6.59
CA TYR A 428 -14.08 -21.05 5.61
C TYR A 428 -14.30 -22.50 6.00
N LYS A 429 -14.99 -23.27 5.16
CA LYS A 429 -15.24 -24.68 5.39
C LYS A 429 -14.54 -25.55 4.36
N VAL A 430 -13.58 -26.37 4.79
CA VAL A 430 -12.94 -27.35 3.91
C VAL A 430 -13.87 -28.57 3.78
N LYS A 431 -14.38 -28.81 2.56
CA LYS A 431 -15.23 -29.98 2.25
C LYS A 431 -14.41 -31.20 1.86
N LYS A 432 -13.29 -30.98 1.15
CA LYS A 432 -12.39 -32.03 0.67
C LYS A 432 -10.95 -31.55 0.74
N GLY A 433 -10.02 -32.45 1.02
CA GLY A 433 -8.59 -32.16 1.08
C GLY A 433 -8.16 -31.48 2.36
N ASN A 434 -7.03 -30.78 2.31
CA ASN A 434 -6.45 -30.10 3.47
C ASN A 434 -5.94 -28.71 3.06
N VAL A 435 -6.57 -27.68 3.62
CA VAL A 435 -6.19 -26.26 3.47
C VAL A 435 -6.06 -25.67 4.87
N VAL A 436 -4.95 -25.01 5.13
CA VAL A 436 -4.66 -24.40 6.44
C VAL A 436 -4.13 -22.97 6.28
N ASN A 437 -4.09 -22.25 7.38
CA ASN A 437 -3.53 -20.90 7.46
C ASN A 437 -4.13 -19.96 6.40
N LEU A 438 -5.46 -19.95 6.30
CA LEU A 438 -6.22 -19.06 5.42
C LEU A 438 -6.24 -17.63 5.99
N TYR A 439 -5.89 -16.68 5.16
CA TYR A 439 -5.92 -15.25 5.47
C TYR A 439 -6.60 -14.48 4.34
N PRO A 440 -7.37 -13.42 4.65
CA PRO A 440 -7.69 -12.90 5.97
C PRO A 440 -8.65 -13.81 6.72
N GLN A 441 -8.64 -13.72 8.06
CA GLN A 441 -9.50 -14.55 8.91
C GLN A 441 -10.93 -13.99 9.02
N LYS A 442 -11.80 -14.77 9.66
CA LYS A 442 -13.18 -14.39 10.00
C LYS A 442 -13.25 -13.01 10.66
N GLY A 443 -14.28 -12.24 10.31
CA GLY A 443 -14.48 -10.87 10.79
C GLY A 443 -13.77 -9.80 9.96
N THR A 444 -12.96 -10.20 8.95
CA THR A 444 -12.33 -9.22 8.06
C THR A 444 -13.36 -8.58 7.15
N LEU A 445 -13.30 -7.25 7.05
CA LEU A 445 -14.14 -6.48 6.14
C LEU A 445 -13.80 -6.80 4.68
N VAL A 446 -14.83 -6.91 3.86
CA VAL A 446 -14.74 -7.27 2.45
C VAL A 446 -15.26 -6.12 1.60
N GLY A 447 -14.50 -5.72 0.60
CA GLY A 447 -14.87 -4.71 -0.40
C GLY A 447 -15.63 -5.30 -1.59
N GLU A 448 -15.51 -4.68 -2.74
CA GLU A 448 -16.14 -5.15 -4.00
C GLU A 448 -15.48 -6.42 -4.53
N ASN A 449 -14.22 -6.69 -4.17
CA ASN A 449 -13.51 -7.95 -4.36
C ASN A 449 -13.09 -8.52 -3.02
N PHE A 450 -13.04 -9.82 -2.98
CA PHE A 450 -12.51 -10.55 -1.85
C PHE A 450 -11.35 -11.44 -2.27
N THR A 451 -10.17 -11.15 -1.73
CA THR A 451 -8.96 -11.94 -1.96
C THR A 451 -8.56 -12.68 -0.69
N PHE A 452 -8.14 -13.92 -0.85
CA PHE A 452 -7.63 -14.74 0.26
C PHE A 452 -6.48 -15.63 -0.20
N SER A 453 -5.66 -16.06 0.74
CA SER A 453 -4.55 -16.97 0.48
C SER A 453 -4.40 -17.97 1.63
N GLY A 454 -3.82 -19.13 1.32
CA GLY A 454 -3.62 -20.21 2.29
C GLY A 454 -2.59 -21.23 1.83
N TYR A 455 -2.37 -22.26 2.65
CA TYR A 455 -1.58 -23.43 2.29
C TYR A 455 -2.44 -24.58 1.82
N LEU A 456 -2.05 -25.20 0.71
CA LEU A 456 -2.66 -26.41 0.17
C LEU A 456 -1.79 -27.62 0.51
N ASN A 457 -2.20 -28.39 1.53
CA ASN A 457 -1.45 -29.56 2.01
C ASN A 457 -1.90 -30.90 1.37
N SER A 458 -2.84 -30.87 0.44
CA SER A 458 -3.31 -32.03 -0.34
C SER A 458 -3.15 -31.76 -1.82
N GLU A 459 -3.24 -32.80 -2.67
CA GLU A 459 -3.19 -32.63 -4.14
C GLU A 459 -4.34 -31.76 -4.63
N ASP A 460 -5.54 -32.00 -4.08
CA ASP A 460 -6.76 -31.23 -4.36
C ASP A 460 -7.43 -30.83 -3.07
N ALA A 461 -8.13 -29.72 -3.08
CA ALA A 461 -8.99 -29.27 -2.00
C ALA A 461 -10.24 -28.57 -2.52
N THR A 462 -11.35 -28.75 -1.82
CA THR A 462 -12.57 -27.99 -2.03
C THR A 462 -12.89 -27.16 -0.80
N LEU A 463 -12.92 -25.86 -0.97
CA LEU A 463 -13.13 -24.86 0.07
C LEU A 463 -14.46 -24.13 -0.18
N VAL A 464 -15.28 -24.00 0.83
CA VAL A 464 -16.45 -23.12 0.82
C VAL A 464 -16.11 -21.85 1.57
N VAL A 465 -16.27 -20.71 0.89
CA VAL A 465 -16.08 -19.37 1.47
C VAL A 465 -17.45 -18.74 1.66
N SER A 466 -17.74 -18.34 2.90
CA SER A 466 -18.99 -17.68 3.29
C SER A 466 -18.72 -16.21 3.63
N LEU A 467 -19.39 -15.31 2.94
CA LEU A 467 -19.28 -13.86 3.14
C LEU A 467 -20.67 -13.29 3.46
N GLY A 468 -20.72 -12.22 4.25
CA GLY A 468 -22.00 -11.62 4.62
C GLY A 468 -21.90 -10.58 5.72
N TYR A 469 -23.04 -10.30 6.32
CA TYR A 469 -23.15 -9.49 7.53
C TYR A 469 -23.04 -10.37 8.79
N PRO A 470 -22.71 -9.84 9.95
CA PRO A 470 -22.76 -10.60 11.18
C PRO A 470 -24.08 -11.39 11.27
N ASN A 471 -23.98 -12.72 11.46
CA ASN A 471 -25.11 -13.65 11.56
C ASN A 471 -25.97 -13.84 10.28
N LYS A 472 -25.52 -13.38 9.12
CA LYS A 472 -26.25 -13.59 7.86
C LYS A 472 -25.31 -13.84 6.67
N VAL A 473 -25.25 -15.07 6.20
CA VAL A 473 -24.55 -15.42 4.96
C VAL A 473 -25.32 -14.81 3.77
N ILE A 474 -24.61 -14.11 2.91
CA ILE A 474 -25.14 -13.49 1.69
C ILE A 474 -24.52 -14.14 0.45
N VAL A 475 -23.23 -14.44 0.50
CA VAL A 475 -22.47 -15.08 -0.58
C VAL A 475 -21.85 -16.36 -0.02
N GLU A 476 -22.08 -17.45 -0.73
CA GLU A 476 -21.38 -18.71 -0.48
C GLU A 476 -20.80 -19.19 -1.80
N LYS A 477 -19.49 -19.45 -1.84
CA LYS A 477 -18.79 -19.91 -3.03
C LYS A 477 -18.00 -21.18 -2.70
N GLU A 478 -18.27 -22.21 -3.49
CA GLU A 478 -17.48 -23.45 -3.46
C GLU A 478 -16.37 -23.36 -4.51
N LEU A 479 -15.13 -23.54 -4.07
CA LEU A 479 -13.91 -23.31 -4.84
C LEU A 479 -13.03 -24.54 -4.77
N THR A 480 -12.55 -25.03 -5.90
CA THR A 480 -11.67 -26.19 -5.98
C THR A 480 -10.29 -25.76 -6.41
N PHE A 481 -9.29 -26.18 -5.67
CA PHE A 481 -7.87 -25.95 -5.89
C PHE A 481 -7.17 -27.27 -6.15
N SER A 482 -6.23 -27.27 -7.09
CA SER A 482 -5.31 -28.37 -7.37
C SER A 482 -3.89 -27.84 -7.35
N LYS A 483 -2.92 -28.62 -6.85
CA LYS A 483 -1.53 -28.25 -6.87
C LYS A 483 -1.04 -27.95 -8.29
N ASN A 484 -0.27 -26.89 -8.43
CA ASN A 484 0.37 -26.51 -9.68
C ASN A 484 1.90 -26.55 -9.51
N THR A 485 2.51 -27.65 -9.91
CA THR A 485 3.97 -27.85 -9.92
C THR A 485 4.66 -27.25 -11.15
N ALA A 486 3.88 -26.79 -12.14
CA ALA A 486 4.38 -26.14 -13.36
C ALA A 486 4.41 -24.60 -13.24
N ALA A 487 4.06 -24.05 -12.07
CA ALA A 487 4.20 -22.62 -11.81
C ALA A 487 5.65 -22.17 -11.90
N SER A 488 5.90 -20.98 -12.45
CA SER A 488 7.25 -20.41 -12.50
C SER A 488 7.76 -20.04 -11.09
N ASP A 489 9.07 -19.83 -10.99
CA ASP A 489 9.68 -19.39 -9.72
C ASP A 489 9.15 -18.02 -9.28
N GLU A 490 8.83 -17.14 -10.23
CA GLU A 490 8.24 -15.84 -9.99
C GLU A 490 6.79 -15.97 -9.48
N GLU A 491 5.99 -16.83 -10.09
CA GLU A 491 4.61 -17.11 -9.64
C GLU A 491 4.60 -17.69 -8.22
N PHE A 492 5.49 -18.66 -7.95
CA PHE A 492 5.63 -19.24 -6.62
C PHE A 492 6.05 -18.17 -5.60
N ALA A 493 7.08 -17.37 -5.92
CA ALA A 493 7.57 -16.32 -5.05
C ALA A 493 6.48 -15.29 -4.74
N LEU A 494 5.68 -14.92 -5.74
CA LEU A 494 4.57 -13.99 -5.58
C LEU A 494 3.49 -14.55 -4.65
N LEU A 495 2.97 -15.76 -4.90
CA LEU A 495 1.92 -16.34 -4.05
C LEU A 495 2.40 -16.56 -2.61
N ARG A 496 3.67 -16.95 -2.44
CA ARG A 496 4.32 -17.09 -1.14
C ARG A 496 4.33 -15.76 -0.37
N ARG A 497 4.65 -14.65 -1.04
CA ARG A 497 4.67 -13.32 -0.42
C ARG A 497 3.27 -12.78 -0.14
N VAL A 498 2.34 -12.90 -1.09
CA VAL A 498 0.93 -12.51 -0.88
C VAL A 498 0.34 -13.19 0.35
N TRP A 499 0.64 -14.49 0.54
CA TRP A 499 0.22 -15.18 1.77
C TRP A 499 0.84 -14.56 3.02
N ALA A 500 2.13 -14.26 2.99
CA ALA A 500 2.84 -13.68 4.13
C ALA A 500 2.36 -12.25 4.46
N GLU A 501 2.08 -11.44 3.46
CA GLU A 501 1.51 -10.10 3.63
C GLU A 501 0.12 -10.15 4.28
N LYS A 502 -0.76 -11.05 3.81
CA LYS A 502 -2.07 -11.25 4.44
C LYS A 502 -1.95 -11.75 5.87
N LYS A 503 -0.96 -12.60 6.16
CA LYS A 503 -0.64 -13.03 7.53
C LYS A 503 -0.14 -11.86 8.39
N ILE A 504 0.77 -11.03 7.88
CA ILE A 504 1.25 -9.82 8.57
C ILE A 504 0.09 -8.86 8.85
N ALA A 505 -0.76 -8.61 7.85
CA ALA A 505 -1.95 -7.77 8.02
C ALA A 505 -2.89 -8.32 9.09
N GLN A 506 -3.04 -9.66 9.19
CA GLN A 506 -3.83 -10.29 10.23
C GLN A 506 -3.18 -10.13 11.61
N LEU A 507 -1.87 -10.36 11.74
CA LEU A 507 -1.13 -10.17 12.99
C LEU A 507 -1.24 -8.72 13.50
N ARG A 508 -1.12 -7.74 12.60
CA ARG A 508 -1.31 -6.32 12.94
C ARG A 508 -2.72 -6.04 13.44
N ARG A 509 -3.75 -6.62 12.79
CA ARG A 509 -5.16 -6.50 13.20
C ARG A 509 -5.43 -7.12 14.56
N GLU A 510 -4.75 -8.21 14.90
CA GLU A 510 -4.85 -8.89 16.20
C GLU A 510 -4.04 -8.18 17.30
N GLY A 511 -3.31 -7.10 16.96
CA GLY A 511 -2.44 -6.41 17.90
C GLY A 511 -1.24 -7.27 18.35
N ALA A 512 -0.77 -8.19 17.49
CA ALA A 512 0.35 -9.04 17.80
C ALA A 512 1.62 -8.22 18.07
N GLU A 513 2.51 -8.73 18.91
CA GLU A 513 3.80 -8.11 19.17
C GLU A 513 4.61 -7.93 17.89
N SER A 514 5.33 -6.81 17.76
CA SER A 514 6.20 -6.51 16.61
C SER A 514 7.15 -7.67 16.27
N LYS A 515 7.66 -8.37 17.29
CA LYS A 515 8.54 -9.53 17.10
C LYS A 515 7.91 -10.65 16.27
N ALA A 516 6.61 -10.93 16.46
CA ALA A 516 5.90 -11.94 15.67
C ALA A 516 5.76 -11.51 14.19
N ILE A 517 5.48 -10.24 13.97
CA ILE A 517 5.42 -9.63 12.63
C ILE A 517 6.78 -9.69 11.95
N ASP A 518 7.85 -9.28 12.66
CA ASP A 518 9.21 -9.27 12.15
C ASP A 518 9.75 -10.67 11.83
N MET A 519 9.34 -11.69 12.57
CA MET A 519 9.66 -13.09 12.27
C MET A 519 9.06 -13.54 10.94
N VAL A 520 7.80 -13.18 10.66
CA VAL A 520 7.19 -13.46 9.36
C VAL A 520 7.91 -12.67 8.26
N GLY A 521 8.14 -11.37 8.48
CA GLY A 521 8.88 -10.51 7.53
C GLY A 521 10.23 -11.12 7.15
N ARG A 522 11.05 -11.52 8.12
CA ARG A 522 12.36 -12.17 7.87
C ARG A 522 12.25 -13.48 7.09
N ARG A 523 11.30 -14.34 7.46
CA ARG A 523 11.13 -15.63 6.77
C ARG A 523 10.70 -15.48 5.31
N TYR A 524 9.94 -14.44 4.99
CA TYR A 524 9.32 -14.28 3.67
C TYR A 524 9.93 -13.14 2.83
N GLY A 525 10.94 -12.44 3.35
CA GLY A 525 11.63 -11.38 2.63
C GLY A 525 10.85 -10.06 2.59
N ILE A 526 10.00 -9.80 3.59
CA ILE A 526 9.17 -8.59 3.67
C ILE A 526 9.75 -7.62 4.71
N VAL A 527 9.90 -6.36 4.32
CA VAL A 527 10.40 -5.31 5.23
C VAL A 527 9.29 -4.84 6.16
N THR A 528 9.55 -4.95 7.45
CA THR A 528 8.63 -4.53 8.53
C THR A 528 9.28 -3.42 9.37
N GLU A 529 8.58 -2.98 10.41
CA GLU A 529 9.08 -1.92 11.29
C GLU A 529 10.36 -2.31 12.06
N GLY A 530 10.52 -3.59 12.39
CA GLY A 530 11.65 -4.11 13.18
C GLY A 530 12.75 -4.78 12.37
N ASN A 531 12.66 -4.81 11.04
CA ASN A 531 13.70 -5.37 10.18
C ASN A 531 14.13 -4.41 9.06
N SER A 532 15.16 -4.78 8.31
CA SER A 532 15.70 -4.02 7.19
C SER A 532 16.26 -4.96 6.13
N LEU A 533 16.42 -4.48 4.90
CA LEU A 533 17.21 -5.14 3.85
C LEU A 533 18.61 -4.55 3.85
N ILE A 534 19.63 -5.41 3.96
CA ILE A 534 21.03 -4.99 3.90
C ILE A 534 21.73 -5.68 2.72
N VAL A 535 22.51 -4.90 1.99
CA VAL A 535 23.44 -5.37 0.96
C VAL A 535 24.85 -5.17 1.47
N LEU A 536 25.67 -6.23 1.46
CA LEU A 536 27.08 -6.19 1.81
C LEU A 536 27.90 -6.68 0.61
N GLU A 537 29.14 -6.21 0.50
CA GLU A 537 29.98 -6.48 -0.65
C GLU A 537 30.53 -7.91 -0.61
N THR A 538 31.08 -8.34 0.54
CA THR A 538 31.83 -9.59 0.66
C THR A 538 31.15 -10.63 1.54
N VAL A 539 31.44 -11.91 1.32
CA VAL A 539 30.97 -13.01 2.18
C VAL A 539 31.49 -12.83 3.61
N GLU A 540 32.74 -12.38 3.77
CA GLU A 540 33.36 -12.13 5.06
C GLU A 540 32.59 -11.10 5.90
N ASP A 541 32.03 -10.07 5.25
CA ASP A 541 31.20 -9.08 5.93
C ASP A 541 29.89 -9.70 6.41
N TYR A 542 29.24 -10.55 5.62
CA TYR A 542 28.06 -11.29 6.06
C TYR A 542 28.37 -12.20 7.25
N VAL A 543 29.48 -12.95 7.20
CA VAL A 543 29.91 -13.85 8.28
C VAL A 543 30.22 -13.07 9.55
N ARG A 544 30.92 -11.92 9.43
CA ARG A 544 31.30 -11.05 10.57
C ARG A 544 30.11 -10.59 11.39
N TYR A 545 28.99 -10.28 10.72
CA TYR A 545 27.77 -9.83 11.38
C TYR A 545 26.76 -10.96 11.60
N GLN A 546 27.12 -12.22 11.34
CA GLN A 546 26.27 -13.39 11.46
C GLN A 546 24.98 -13.26 10.62
N ILE A 547 25.12 -12.69 9.43
CA ILE A 547 24.05 -12.51 8.45
C ILE A 547 24.20 -13.61 7.40
N THR A 548 23.11 -14.31 7.08
CA THR A 548 23.12 -15.28 5.96
C THR A 548 23.30 -14.54 4.64
N PRO A 549 24.32 -14.86 3.84
CA PRO A 549 24.52 -14.19 2.55
C PRO A 549 23.39 -14.50 1.57
N PRO A 550 23.18 -13.65 0.55
CA PRO A 550 22.26 -13.96 -0.52
C PRO A 550 22.77 -15.13 -1.38
N LYS A 551 21.83 -15.82 -2.03
CA LYS A 551 22.12 -17.08 -2.77
C LYS A 551 23.23 -16.97 -3.82
N GLU A 552 23.39 -15.82 -4.46
CA GLU A 552 24.46 -15.59 -5.43
C GLU A 552 25.87 -15.55 -4.81
N LEU A 553 25.97 -15.52 -3.49
CA LEU A 553 27.22 -15.64 -2.72
C LEU A 553 27.37 -16.98 -2.00
N GLU A 554 26.34 -17.83 -2.00
CA GLU A 554 26.44 -19.20 -1.51
C GLU A 554 27.28 -20.00 -2.52
N GLN A 555 28.51 -20.37 -2.17
CA GLN A 555 29.37 -21.28 -2.93
C GLN A 555 29.32 -22.68 -2.34
#